data_0f9c12350b7b14d935f3f27c74f6cc0e
#
_entry.id   0f9c12350b7b14d935f3f27c74f6cc0e
#
_cell.length_a   1.000
_cell.length_b   1.000
_cell.length_c   1.000
_cell.angle_alpha   90.00
_cell.angle_beta   90.00
_cell.angle_gamma   90.00
#
_symmetry.space_group_name_H-M   'P 1'
#
loop_
_entity.id
_entity.type
_entity.pdbx_description
1 polymer ?
#
loop_
_entity_poly.entity_id
_entity_poly.type
_entity_poly.pdbx_seq_one_letter_code
_entity_poly.pdbx_strand_id
1 'polypeptide(L)'
;MSDTTTAPAAADAATQAALERLNTVIDRLIAPDGCPWDSTQTPESLTEYVIEECHELVDAIRSGKTADMVEELGDVAFLILLIGKLMARAGGPSLADALEVEAAKMVRRHPHVFSDTTYENQSEQLKDWDRIKREEKAAADAEGPKGTYDSLPRGLPPLTKAYRIHAKADRVGFTWPEDEDVEKQVEAEWLELLDAMASDDAEAIEHEFGDHMFTLVELGRRKGSKAAPALNAATERFLTRFERMEALARERNLDFVSLSLDDKDDLWNEVKAAEKPGTEKTED
;
A
#
# COMPACT_ATOMS: atom_id res chain seq x y z
N MET A 1 10.43 35.75 -21.04
CA MET A 1 9.18 35.32 -20.39
C MET A 1 8.53 34.33 -21.33
N SER A 2 8.86 33.07 -21.18
CA SER A 2 8.34 31.95 -22.00
C SER A 2 7.07 31.40 -21.34
N ASP A 3 6.07 31.30 -22.14
CA ASP A 3 4.69 30.91 -21.87
C ASP A 3 4.61 29.45 -21.36
N THR A 4 4.59 29.25 -20.05
CA THR A 4 4.48 27.93 -19.40
C THR A 4 3.04 27.55 -19.03
N THR A 5 2.04 28.35 -19.45
CA THR A 5 0.64 28.21 -19.02
C THR A 5 -0.23 27.33 -19.94
N THR A 6 0.26 26.94 -21.11
CA THR A 6 -0.55 26.20 -22.10
C THR A 6 -0.44 24.68 -22.01
N ALA A 7 0.60 24.13 -21.44
CA ALA A 7 0.81 22.69 -21.34
C ALA A 7 -0.17 21.95 -20.40
N PRO A 8 -0.49 22.46 -19.18
CA PRO A 8 -1.44 21.80 -18.28
C PRO A 8 -2.86 21.72 -18.85
N ALA A 9 -3.38 22.80 -19.38
CA ALA A 9 -4.76 22.86 -19.90
C ALA A 9 -4.99 21.91 -21.10
N ALA A 10 -4.00 21.71 -21.95
CA ALA A 10 -4.08 20.76 -23.06
C ALA A 10 -4.05 19.29 -22.58
N ALA A 11 -3.27 18.99 -21.57
CA ALA A 11 -3.22 17.66 -20.93
C ALA A 11 -4.55 17.34 -20.23
N ASP A 12 -5.16 18.31 -19.55
CA ASP A 12 -6.46 18.16 -18.88
C ASP A 12 -7.58 17.89 -19.89
N ALA A 13 -7.61 18.60 -21.02
CA ALA A 13 -8.59 18.38 -22.09
C ALA A 13 -8.44 16.98 -22.74
N ALA A 14 -7.21 16.50 -22.92
CA ALA A 14 -6.94 15.17 -23.44
C ALA A 14 -7.40 14.07 -22.46
N THR A 15 -7.15 14.25 -21.16
CA THR A 15 -7.60 13.36 -20.10
C THR A 15 -9.12 13.30 -20.04
N GLN A 16 -9.80 14.45 -20.07
CA GLN A 16 -11.27 14.50 -20.11
C GLN A 16 -11.84 13.75 -21.31
N ALA A 17 -11.31 13.98 -22.50
CA ALA A 17 -11.75 13.30 -23.72
C ALA A 17 -11.48 11.79 -23.66
N ALA A 18 -10.40 11.34 -23.01
CA ALA A 18 -10.11 9.93 -22.81
C ALA A 18 -11.11 9.28 -21.83
N LEU A 19 -11.43 9.95 -20.72
CA LEU A 19 -12.44 9.53 -19.76
C LEU A 19 -13.83 9.41 -20.40
N GLU A 20 -14.24 10.36 -21.25
CA GLU A 20 -15.50 10.32 -21.97
C GLU A 20 -15.56 9.12 -22.92
N ARG A 21 -14.45 8.83 -23.65
CA ARG A 21 -14.36 7.63 -24.51
C ARG A 21 -14.48 6.34 -23.70
N LEU A 22 -13.73 6.23 -22.60
CA LEU A 22 -13.77 5.03 -21.75
C LEU A 22 -15.15 4.84 -21.14
N ASN A 23 -15.79 5.91 -20.67
CA ASN A 23 -17.18 5.89 -20.22
C ASN A 23 -18.14 5.35 -21.27
N THR A 24 -17.99 5.77 -22.53
CA THR A 24 -18.82 5.28 -23.65
C THR A 24 -18.60 3.78 -23.91
N VAL A 25 -17.36 3.32 -23.83
CA VAL A 25 -17.03 1.89 -23.95
C VAL A 25 -17.71 1.10 -22.85
N ILE A 26 -17.58 1.52 -21.59
CA ILE A 26 -18.19 0.85 -20.44
C ILE A 26 -19.72 0.79 -20.60
N ASP A 27 -20.37 1.90 -21.01
CA ASP A 27 -21.82 1.93 -21.25
C ASP A 27 -22.24 0.87 -22.28
N ARG A 28 -21.42 0.65 -23.32
CA ARG A 28 -21.68 -0.36 -24.32
C ARG A 28 -21.45 -1.78 -23.78
N LEU A 29 -20.42 -1.99 -22.97
CA LEU A 29 -20.13 -3.28 -22.34
C LEU A 29 -21.26 -3.75 -21.42
N ILE A 30 -21.78 -2.85 -20.57
CA ILE A 30 -22.84 -3.18 -19.60
C ILE A 30 -24.27 -3.07 -20.17
N ALA A 31 -24.44 -2.73 -21.44
CA ALA A 31 -25.76 -2.71 -22.09
C ALA A 31 -26.39 -4.11 -22.10
N PRO A 32 -27.75 -4.24 -22.19
CA PRO A 32 -28.43 -5.53 -22.23
C PRO A 32 -27.96 -6.44 -23.36
N ASP A 33 -27.52 -5.86 -24.48
CA ASP A 33 -26.94 -6.53 -25.66
C ASP A 33 -25.41 -6.37 -25.72
N GLY A 34 -24.78 -5.99 -24.61
CA GLY A 34 -23.34 -5.80 -24.46
C GLY A 34 -22.58 -7.10 -24.19
N CYS A 35 -21.52 -6.99 -23.41
CA CYS A 35 -20.73 -8.14 -22.99
C CYS A 35 -21.51 -8.98 -21.95
N PRO A 36 -21.71 -10.30 -22.18
CA PRO A 36 -22.40 -11.14 -21.20
C PRO A 36 -21.76 -11.19 -19.83
N TRP A 37 -20.45 -11.02 -19.76
CA TRP A 37 -19.72 -11.00 -18.50
C TRP A 37 -19.87 -9.64 -17.79
N ASP A 38 -19.56 -8.52 -18.47
CA ASP A 38 -19.63 -7.18 -17.87
C ASP A 38 -21.04 -6.78 -17.46
N SER A 39 -22.05 -7.18 -18.25
CA SER A 39 -23.45 -6.83 -17.99
C SER A 39 -24.03 -7.47 -16.72
N THR A 40 -23.41 -8.53 -16.21
CA THR A 40 -23.83 -9.28 -15.03
C THR A 40 -23.04 -8.90 -13.78
N GLN A 41 -22.02 -8.05 -13.89
CA GLN A 41 -21.20 -7.64 -12.75
C GLN A 41 -21.98 -6.78 -11.74
N THR A 42 -21.55 -6.88 -10.49
CA THR A 42 -21.98 -6.02 -9.39
C THR A 42 -20.74 -5.40 -8.73
N PRO A 43 -20.87 -4.31 -7.94
CA PRO A 43 -19.75 -3.79 -7.18
C PRO A 43 -19.06 -4.85 -6.31
N GLU A 44 -19.81 -5.77 -5.72
CA GLU A 44 -19.31 -6.85 -4.88
C GLU A 44 -18.48 -7.86 -5.68
N SER A 45 -18.94 -8.25 -6.90
CA SER A 45 -18.22 -9.22 -7.73
C SER A 45 -16.90 -8.67 -8.27
N LEU A 46 -16.72 -7.35 -8.29
CA LEU A 46 -15.51 -6.69 -8.78
C LEU A 46 -14.46 -6.44 -7.68
N THR A 47 -14.74 -6.78 -6.42
CA THR A 47 -13.83 -6.49 -5.30
C THR A 47 -12.47 -7.16 -5.43
N GLU A 48 -12.41 -8.39 -5.89
CA GLU A 48 -11.16 -9.13 -6.09
C GLU A 48 -10.33 -8.51 -7.21
N TYR A 49 -10.95 -8.16 -8.32
CA TYR A 49 -10.27 -7.47 -9.43
C TYR A 49 -9.69 -6.12 -9.01
N VAL A 50 -10.43 -5.32 -8.23
CA VAL A 50 -9.88 -4.05 -7.70
C VAL A 50 -8.63 -4.28 -6.87
N ILE A 51 -8.57 -5.35 -6.08
CA ILE A 51 -7.39 -5.68 -5.28
C ILE A 51 -6.23 -6.11 -6.18
N GLU A 52 -6.50 -6.95 -7.17
CA GLU A 52 -5.55 -7.47 -8.15
C GLU A 52 -4.90 -6.31 -8.92
N GLU A 53 -5.70 -5.51 -9.63
CA GLU A 53 -5.19 -4.36 -10.41
C GLU A 53 -4.47 -3.30 -9.54
N CYS A 54 -4.91 -3.09 -8.28
CA CYS A 54 -4.18 -2.23 -7.37
C CYS A 54 -2.79 -2.80 -7.02
N HIS A 55 -2.64 -4.12 -6.92
CA HIS A 55 -1.35 -4.75 -6.70
C HIS A 55 -0.46 -4.67 -7.94
N GLU A 56 -1.00 -4.93 -9.13
CA GLU A 56 -0.29 -4.83 -10.40
C GLU A 56 0.18 -3.40 -10.66
N LEU A 57 -0.67 -2.41 -10.43
CA LEU A 57 -0.26 -0.99 -10.49
C LEU A 57 0.87 -0.67 -9.51
N VAL A 58 0.82 -1.18 -8.27
CA VAL A 58 1.88 -0.98 -7.28
C VAL A 58 3.19 -1.60 -7.76
N ASP A 59 3.15 -2.78 -8.36
CA ASP A 59 4.34 -3.46 -8.86
C ASP A 59 4.89 -2.79 -10.14
N ALA A 60 4.03 -2.33 -11.03
CA ALA A 60 4.42 -1.51 -12.18
C ALA A 60 5.13 -0.21 -11.75
N ILE A 61 4.59 0.50 -10.74
CA ILE A 61 5.22 1.71 -10.18
C ILE A 61 6.62 1.38 -9.59
N ARG A 62 6.75 0.27 -8.88
CA ARG A 62 8.02 -0.16 -8.28
C ARG A 62 9.06 -0.59 -9.32
N SER A 63 8.62 -1.24 -10.37
CA SER A 63 9.49 -1.66 -11.47
C SER A 63 10.04 -0.47 -12.27
N GLY A 64 9.37 0.69 -12.22
CA GLY A 64 9.71 1.88 -12.99
C GLY A 64 9.45 1.76 -14.49
N LYS A 65 8.79 0.71 -14.96
CA LYS A 65 8.45 0.50 -16.36
C LYS A 65 7.22 1.31 -16.74
N THR A 66 7.41 2.37 -17.50
CA THR A 66 6.34 3.31 -17.88
C THR A 66 5.19 2.63 -18.63
N ALA A 67 5.47 1.64 -19.46
CA ALA A 67 4.43 0.94 -20.24
C ALA A 67 3.48 0.19 -19.31
N ASP A 68 4.02 -0.60 -18.37
CA ASP A 68 3.26 -1.36 -17.38
C ASP A 68 2.45 -0.40 -16.49
N MET A 69 3.06 0.73 -16.05
CA MET A 69 2.32 1.75 -15.25
C MET A 69 1.13 2.36 -16.00
N VAL A 70 1.22 2.54 -17.32
CA VAL A 70 0.13 3.08 -18.14
C VAL A 70 -0.99 2.05 -18.27
N GLU A 71 -0.66 0.78 -18.47
CA GLU A 71 -1.60 -0.33 -18.55
C GLU A 71 -2.38 -0.46 -17.25
N GLU A 72 -1.70 -0.70 -16.13
CA GLU A 72 -2.33 -0.94 -14.83
C GLU A 72 -3.11 0.28 -14.30
N LEU A 73 -2.63 1.49 -14.58
CA LEU A 73 -3.40 2.70 -14.26
C LEU A 73 -4.71 2.77 -15.05
N GLY A 74 -4.70 2.28 -16.28
CA GLY A 74 -5.88 2.15 -17.14
C GLY A 74 -6.90 1.16 -16.57
N ASP A 75 -6.43 -0.02 -16.11
CA ASP A 75 -7.28 -1.08 -15.56
C ASP A 75 -7.93 -0.67 -14.24
N VAL A 76 -7.16 -0.06 -13.33
CA VAL A 76 -7.72 0.56 -12.12
C VAL A 76 -8.76 1.62 -12.45
N ALA A 77 -8.50 2.50 -13.44
CA ALA A 77 -9.46 3.54 -13.85
C ALA A 77 -10.73 2.93 -14.46
N PHE A 78 -10.60 1.88 -15.27
CA PHE A 78 -11.73 1.12 -15.83
C PHE A 78 -12.63 0.55 -14.72
N LEU A 79 -12.06 -0.11 -13.73
CA LEU A 79 -12.82 -0.68 -12.60
C LEU A 79 -13.53 0.39 -11.78
N ILE A 80 -12.88 1.52 -11.50
CA ILE A 80 -13.50 2.64 -10.75
C ILE A 80 -14.71 3.19 -11.53
N LEU A 81 -14.57 3.40 -12.83
CA LEU A 81 -15.65 3.90 -13.68
C LEU A 81 -16.79 2.87 -13.77
N LEU A 82 -16.47 1.59 -13.96
CA LEU A 82 -17.44 0.51 -14.03
C LEU A 82 -18.24 0.40 -12.74
N ILE A 83 -17.57 0.35 -11.58
CA ILE A 83 -18.23 0.31 -10.27
C ILE A 83 -19.16 1.52 -10.08
N GLY A 84 -18.71 2.73 -10.43
CA GLY A 84 -19.55 3.93 -10.33
C GLY A 84 -20.82 3.84 -11.17
N LYS A 85 -20.74 3.27 -12.37
CA LYS A 85 -21.90 3.04 -13.23
C LYS A 85 -22.84 1.95 -12.69
N LEU A 86 -22.29 0.86 -12.18
CA LEU A 86 -23.08 -0.22 -11.58
C LEU A 86 -23.82 0.26 -10.32
N MET A 87 -23.19 1.07 -9.48
CA MET A 87 -23.83 1.69 -8.32
C MET A 87 -25.00 2.58 -8.75
N ALA A 88 -24.78 3.49 -9.71
CA ALA A 88 -25.82 4.37 -10.23
C ALA A 88 -26.98 3.59 -10.87
N ARG A 89 -26.67 2.53 -11.63
CA ARG A 89 -27.67 1.62 -12.23
C ARG A 89 -28.53 0.90 -11.17
N ALA A 90 -27.94 0.60 -10.01
CA ALA A 90 -28.67 0.03 -8.87
C ALA A 90 -29.49 1.06 -8.08
N GLY A 91 -29.53 2.34 -8.51
CA GLY A 91 -30.25 3.42 -7.82
C GLY A 91 -29.45 4.04 -6.65
N GLY A 92 -28.17 3.71 -6.52
CA GLY A 92 -27.25 4.29 -5.56
C GLY A 92 -26.58 5.58 -6.08
N PRO A 93 -25.62 6.14 -5.30
CA PRO A 93 -24.85 7.30 -5.71
C PRO A 93 -23.98 7.01 -6.94
N SER A 94 -23.77 8.02 -7.75
CA SER A 94 -22.89 7.96 -8.92
C SER A 94 -21.41 8.20 -8.56
N LEU A 95 -20.51 7.93 -9.51
CA LEU A 95 -19.10 8.31 -9.35
C LEU A 95 -18.95 9.85 -9.21
N ALA A 96 -19.79 10.64 -9.87
CA ALA A 96 -19.78 12.11 -9.74
C ALA A 96 -20.04 12.52 -8.28
N ASP A 97 -21.04 11.93 -7.63
CA ASP A 97 -21.33 12.21 -6.22
C ASP A 97 -20.12 11.87 -5.31
N ALA A 98 -19.45 10.75 -5.59
CA ALA A 98 -18.26 10.34 -4.83
C ALA A 98 -17.09 11.33 -5.04
N LEU A 99 -16.86 11.79 -6.27
CA LEU A 99 -15.81 12.75 -6.60
C LEU A 99 -16.07 14.12 -5.98
N GLU A 100 -17.32 14.62 -5.97
CA GLU A 100 -17.69 15.88 -5.31
C GLU A 100 -17.46 15.80 -3.78
N VAL A 101 -17.84 14.68 -3.16
CA VAL A 101 -17.59 14.46 -1.74
C VAL A 101 -16.08 14.45 -1.44
N GLU A 102 -15.29 13.80 -2.28
CA GLU A 102 -13.83 13.76 -2.11
C GLU A 102 -13.19 15.13 -2.32
N ALA A 103 -13.59 15.86 -3.37
CA ALA A 103 -13.09 17.20 -3.66
C ALA A 103 -13.37 18.16 -2.49
N ALA A 104 -14.60 18.20 -1.99
CA ALA A 104 -14.99 19.00 -0.83
C ALA A 104 -14.18 18.61 0.43
N LYS A 105 -13.94 17.33 0.63
CA LYS A 105 -13.11 16.81 1.73
C LYS A 105 -11.65 17.27 1.60
N MET A 106 -11.07 17.22 0.41
CA MET A 106 -9.68 17.67 0.18
C MET A 106 -9.54 19.16 0.42
N VAL A 107 -10.47 19.97 -0.05
CA VAL A 107 -10.49 21.43 0.22
C VAL A 107 -10.51 21.72 1.73
N ARG A 108 -11.41 21.09 2.47
CA ARG A 108 -11.51 21.29 3.93
C ARG A 108 -10.26 20.86 4.69
N ARG A 109 -9.61 19.77 4.27
CA ARG A 109 -8.42 19.20 4.95
C ARG A 109 -7.10 19.87 4.58
N HIS A 110 -7.13 20.79 3.61
CA HIS A 110 -5.94 21.54 3.18
C HIS A 110 -6.16 23.04 3.28
N PRO A 111 -6.51 23.59 4.48
CA PRO A 111 -6.79 25.02 4.62
C PRO A 111 -5.57 25.89 4.30
N HIS A 112 -4.36 25.37 4.40
CA HIS A 112 -3.13 26.06 4.00
C HIS A 112 -2.96 26.22 2.48
N VAL A 113 -3.76 25.52 1.68
CA VAL A 113 -3.78 25.62 0.21
C VAL A 113 -4.99 26.42 -0.27
N PHE A 114 -6.13 26.26 0.39
CA PHE A 114 -7.42 26.78 -0.06
C PHE A 114 -7.96 27.93 0.81
N SER A 115 -7.22 28.34 1.87
CA SER A 115 -7.52 29.49 2.72
C SER A 115 -6.23 30.16 3.21
N ASP A 116 -6.35 31.13 4.13
CA ASP A 116 -5.22 31.91 4.66
C ASP A 116 -4.48 31.21 5.85
N THR A 117 -4.75 29.94 6.10
CA THR A 117 -4.10 29.19 7.19
C THR A 117 -2.63 28.93 6.86
N THR A 118 -1.75 29.18 7.83
CA THR A 118 -0.32 28.88 7.73
C THR A 118 0.13 27.98 8.87
N TYR A 119 1.11 27.14 8.65
CA TYR A 119 1.73 26.28 9.66
C TYR A 119 3.21 26.57 9.77
N GLU A 120 3.75 26.54 10.98
CA GLU A 120 5.19 26.72 11.22
C GLU A 120 6.00 25.50 10.74
N ASN A 121 5.40 24.31 10.80
CA ASN A 121 6.07 23.06 10.42
C ASN A 121 5.04 21.96 10.06
N GLN A 122 5.56 20.87 9.47
CA GLN A 122 4.76 19.72 9.07
C GLN A 122 4.02 19.02 10.22
N SER A 123 4.60 19.03 11.44
CA SER A 123 3.97 18.41 12.61
C SER A 123 2.68 19.12 13.00
N GLU A 124 2.69 20.46 12.94
CA GLU A 124 1.51 21.29 13.21
C GLU A 124 0.42 21.03 12.14
N GLN A 125 0.81 21.00 10.87
CA GLN A 125 -0.09 20.67 9.77
C GLN A 125 -0.77 19.31 9.95
N LEU A 126 -0.02 18.28 10.36
CA LEU A 126 -0.56 16.94 10.59
C LEU A 126 -1.52 16.90 11.79
N LYS A 127 -1.22 17.63 12.86
CA LYS A 127 -2.11 17.76 14.02
C LYS A 127 -3.43 18.44 13.65
N ASP A 128 -3.37 19.51 12.85
CA ASP A 128 -4.58 20.22 12.39
C ASP A 128 -5.41 19.34 11.44
N TRP A 129 -4.76 18.63 10.51
CA TRP A 129 -5.42 17.68 9.63
C TRP A 129 -6.15 16.56 10.40
N ASP A 130 -5.53 16.04 11.48
CA ASP A 130 -6.19 15.06 12.34
C ASP A 130 -7.33 15.67 13.18
N ARG A 131 -7.24 16.95 13.57
CA ARG A 131 -8.31 17.70 14.23
C ARG A 131 -9.51 17.83 13.28
N ILE A 132 -9.31 18.35 12.07
CA ILE A 132 -10.35 18.53 11.06
C ILE A 132 -11.05 17.19 10.79
N LYS A 133 -10.28 16.13 10.63
CA LYS A 133 -10.79 14.79 10.39
C LYS A 133 -11.63 14.24 11.56
N ARG A 134 -11.31 14.60 12.79
CA ARG A 134 -12.11 14.25 13.98
C ARG A 134 -13.43 15.04 14.02
N GLU A 135 -13.38 16.34 13.69
CA GLU A 135 -14.56 17.21 13.62
C GLU A 135 -15.53 16.76 12.52
N GLU A 136 -15.03 16.41 11.34
CA GLU A 136 -15.84 15.83 10.25
C GLU A 136 -16.58 14.55 10.70
N LYS A 137 -15.89 13.69 11.43
CA LYS A 137 -16.51 12.47 11.96
C LYS A 137 -17.57 12.77 13.01
N ALA A 138 -17.27 13.65 13.94
CA ALA A 138 -18.22 14.05 14.98
C ALA A 138 -19.49 14.69 14.38
N ALA A 139 -19.35 15.46 13.28
CA ALA A 139 -20.49 16.05 12.58
C ALA A 139 -21.31 15.02 11.78
N ALA A 140 -20.68 13.94 11.29
CA ALA A 140 -21.35 12.86 10.55
C ALA A 140 -22.00 11.81 11.47
N ASP A 141 -21.59 11.74 12.75
CA ASP A 141 -22.03 10.72 13.70
C ASP A 141 -23.31 11.14 14.42
N ALA A 142 -24.46 10.87 13.80
CA ALA A 142 -25.76 10.95 14.48
C ALA A 142 -25.94 9.85 15.57
N GLU A 143 -25.05 8.86 15.65
CA GLU A 143 -25.17 7.65 16.49
C GLU A 143 -24.31 7.67 17.76
N GLY A 144 -23.62 8.79 18.07
CA GLY A 144 -22.76 8.91 19.26
C GLY A 144 -21.26 8.69 19.01
N PRO A 145 -20.42 8.77 20.06
CA PRO A 145 -18.96 8.71 19.88
C PRO A 145 -18.51 7.33 19.41
N LYS A 146 -17.84 7.30 18.25
CA LYS A 146 -17.23 6.08 17.72
C LYS A 146 -15.92 5.74 18.41
N GLY A 147 -15.65 4.45 18.57
CA GLY A 147 -14.38 3.93 19.08
C GLY A 147 -13.19 4.31 18.19
N THR A 148 -11.99 4.30 18.76
CA THR A 148 -10.73 4.64 18.09
C THR A 148 -10.54 3.86 16.78
N TYR A 149 -11.00 2.61 16.75
CA TYR A 149 -10.77 1.67 15.64
C TYR A 149 -11.96 1.51 14.69
N ASP A 150 -13.12 2.13 14.93
CA ASP A 150 -14.32 1.94 14.09
C ASP A 150 -14.12 2.32 12.62
N SER A 151 -13.20 3.23 12.36
CA SER A 151 -12.83 3.61 10.99
C SER A 151 -11.72 2.78 10.38
N LEU A 152 -11.32 1.67 11.03
CA LEU A 152 -10.30 0.78 10.48
C LEU A 152 -10.96 -0.24 9.55
N PRO A 153 -10.62 -0.26 8.25
CA PRO A 153 -11.18 -1.26 7.34
C PRO A 153 -10.85 -2.68 7.79
N ARG A 154 -11.84 -3.56 7.78
CA ARG A 154 -11.67 -4.96 8.23
C ARG A 154 -10.79 -5.78 7.29
N GLY A 155 -10.85 -5.48 5.97
CA GLY A 155 -10.12 -6.19 4.90
C GLY A 155 -8.70 -5.71 4.65
N LEU A 156 -8.12 -4.86 5.53
CA LEU A 156 -6.71 -4.47 5.35
C LEU A 156 -5.77 -5.67 5.47
N PRO A 157 -4.73 -5.76 4.62
CA PRO A 157 -3.66 -6.73 4.77
C PRO A 157 -3.03 -6.66 6.17
N PRO A 158 -2.68 -7.79 6.81
CA PRO A 158 -2.31 -7.86 8.22
C PRO A 158 -1.24 -6.86 8.66
N LEU A 159 -0.12 -6.75 7.96
CA LEU A 159 0.94 -5.79 8.30
C LEU A 159 0.50 -4.33 8.18
N THR A 160 -0.33 -4.02 7.18
CA THR A 160 -0.91 -2.68 7.03
C THR A 160 -1.91 -2.40 8.15
N LYS A 161 -2.69 -3.41 8.55
CA LYS A 161 -3.65 -3.31 9.64
C LYS A 161 -2.95 -3.06 10.98
N ALA A 162 -1.90 -3.83 11.29
CA ALA A 162 -1.06 -3.65 12.48
C ALA A 162 -0.46 -2.23 12.54
N TYR A 163 0.16 -1.76 11.45
CA TYR A 163 0.66 -0.39 11.35
C TYR A 163 -0.42 0.67 11.66
N ARG A 164 -1.63 0.48 11.11
CA ARG A 164 -2.75 1.40 11.34
C ARG A 164 -3.28 1.35 12.77
N ILE A 165 -3.25 0.17 13.41
CA ILE A 165 -3.64 0.00 14.82
C ILE A 165 -2.68 0.81 15.70
N HIS A 166 -1.38 0.62 15.57
CA HIS A 166 -0.37 1.37 16.32
C HIS A 166 -0.46 2.88 16.08
N ALA A 167 -0.57 3.31 14.82
CA ALA A 167 -0.72 4.72 14.50
C ALA A 167 -1.98 5.36 15.08
N LYS A 168 -3.06 4.61 15.32
CA LYS A 168 -4.27 5.09 15.96
C LYS A 168 -4.16 5.07 17.49
N ALA A 169 -3.52 4.07 18.08
CA ALA A 169 -3.24 3.99 19.49
C ALA A 169 -2.36 5.17 19.93
N ASP A 170 -1.29 5.45 19.20
CA ASP A 170 -0.39 6.59 19.42
C ASP A 170 -1.15 7.94 19.47
N ARG A 171 -2.07 8.17 18.55
CA ARG A 171 -2.88 9.41 18.50
C ARG A 171 -3.77 9.65 19.72
N VAL A 172 -4.12 8.60 20.45
CA VAL A 172 -4.89 8.68 21.70
C VAL A 172 -4.02 8.55 22.94
N GLY A 173 -2.69 8.57 22.77
CA GLY A 173 -1.72 8.51 23.85
C GLY A 173 -1.45 7.11 24.38
N PHE A 174 -1.93 6.06 23.70
CA PHE A 174 -1.62 4.68 24.05
C PHE A 174 -0.47 4.17 23.20
N THR A 175 0.74 4.50 23.63
CA THR A 175 2.00 4.14 22.96
C THR A 175 3.15 4.14 23.99
N TRP A 176 4.25 3.51 23.67
CA TRP A 176 5.45 3.56 24.51
C TRP A 176 6.03 4.98 24.52
N PRO A 177 6.53 5.48 25.66
CA PRO A 177 7.10 6.82 25.75
C PRO A 177 8.33 7.02 24.85
N GLU A 178 9.28 6.09 24.91
CA GLU A 178 10.56 6.17 24.20
C GLU A 178 10.74 5.02 23.21
N ASP A 179 11.62 5.20 22.23
CA ASP A 179 11.93 4.17 21.23
C ASP A 179 12.60 2.95 21.87
N GLU A 180 13.45 3.17 22.86
CA GLU A 180 14.12 2.11 23.63
C GLU A 180 13.13 1.21 24.36
N ASP A 181 11.95 1.69 24.72
CA ASP A 181 10.94 0.87 25.38
C ASP A 181 10.28 -0.09 24.39
N VAL A 182 10.11 0.33 23.12
CA VAL A 182 9.64 -0.57 22.05
C VAL A 182 10.72 -1.61 21.72
N GLU A 183 11.99 -1.20 21.68
CA GLU A 183 13.09 -2.13 21.43
C GLU A 183 13.15 -3.23 22.52
N LYS A 184 12.98 -2.86 23.80
CA LYS A 184 12.88 -3.84 24.90
C LYS A 184 11.65 -4.75 24.76
N GLN A 185 10.51 -4.21 24.30
CA GLN A 185 9.32 -5.05 24.10
C GLN A 185 9.54 -6.06 22.98
N VAL A 186 10.20 -5.67 21.87
CA VAL A 186 10.57 -6.62 20.81
C VAL A 186 11.45 -7.76 21.34
N GLU A 187 12.41 -7.43 22.24
CA GLU A 187 13.24 -8.43 22.90
C GLU A 187 12.42 -9.34 23.82
N ALA A 188 11.47 -8.78 24.57
CA ALA A 188 10.59 -9.56 25.45
C ALA A 188 9.71 -10.53 24.66
N GLU A 189 9.03 -10.07 23.61
CA GLU A 189 8.21 -10.91 22.73
C GLU A 189 9.05 -12.02 22.07
N TRP A 190 10.31 -11.71 21.72
CA TRP A 190 11.21 -12.74 21.19
C TRP A 190 11.52 -13.83 22.23
N LEU A 191 11.73 -13.46 23.50
CA LEU A 191 11.99 -14.43 24.58
C LEU A 191 10.74 -15.27 24.88
N GLU A 192 9.55 -14.68 24.88
CA GLU A 192 8.28 -15.39 25.05
C GLU A 192 8.06 -16.40 23.91
N LEU A 193 8.36 -16.01 22.66
CA LEU A 193 8.35 -16.95 21.53
C LEU A 193 9.33 -18.10 21.71
N LEU A 194 10.55 -17.84 22.21
CA LEU A 194 11.52 -18.90 22.48
C LEU A 194 11.04 -19.88 23.57
N ASP A 195 10.39 -19.36 24.62
CA ASP A 195 9.81 -20.17 25.68
C ASP A 195 8.63 -21.01 25.17
N ALA A 196 7.78 -20.45 24.32
CA ALA A 196 6.70 -21.17 23.65
C ALA A 196 7.25 -22.29 22.76
N MET A 197 8.29 -22.02 21.98
CA MET A 197 8.97 -23.04 21.15
C MET A 197 9.58 -24.16 22.00
N ALA A 198 10.10 -23.84 23.18
CA ALA A 198 10.67 -24.85 24.11
C ALA A 198 9.57 -25.73 24.73
N SER A 199 8.34 -25.26 24.83
CA SER A 199 7.20 -26.02 25.34
C SER A 199 6.56 -26.96 24.33
N ASP A 200 6.89 -26.82 23.01
CA ASP A 200 6.30 -27.55 21.88
C ASP A 200 4.75 -27.38 21.80
N ASP A 201 4.23 -26.26 22.33
CA ASP A 201 2.82 -25.89 22.27
C ASP A 201 2.56 -25.04 21.02
N ALA A 202 1.90 -25.63 20.03
CA ALA A 202 1.66 -25.00 18.75
C ALA A 202 0.78 -23.72 18.85
N GLU A 203 -0.19 -23.71 19.78
CA GLU A 203 -1.06 -22.55 19.98
C GLU A 203 -0.30 -21.39 20.63
N ALA A 204 0.53 -21.69 21.63
CA ALA A 204 1.41 -20.71 22.25
C ALA A 204 2.43 -20.14 21.24
N ILE A 205 3.06 -21.00 20.40
CA ILE A 205 3.99 -20.55 19.35
C ILE A 205 3.28 -19.60 18.36
N GLU A 206 2.08 -19.92 17.90
CA GLU A 206 1.32 -19.06 16.98
C GLU A 206 0.99 -17.70 17.63
N HIS A 207 0.61 -17.70 18.89
CA HIS A 207 0.31 -16.49 19.66
C HIS A 207 1.55 -15.59 19.76
N GLU A 208 2.64 -16.08 20.32
CA GLU A 208 3.85 -15.28 20.55
C GLU A 208 4.52 -14.84 19.25
N PHE A 209 4.46 -15.67 18.20
CA PHE A 209 4.92 -15.26 16.88
C PHE A 209 4.11 -14.08 16.35
N GLY A 210 2.79 -14.09 16.56
CA GLY A 210 1.90 -12.99 16.19
C GLY A 210 2.24 -11.70 16.94
N ASP A 211 2.46 -11.77 18.26
CA ASP A 211 2.75 -10.61 19.10
C ASP A 211 4.15 -10.03 18.81
N HIS A 212 5.13 -10.88 18.58
CA HIS A 212 6.46 -10.45 18.13
C HIS A 212 6.40 -9.70 16.78
N MET A 213 5.66 -10.24 15.79
CA MET A 213 5.45 -9.54 14.51
C MET A 213 4.72 -8.21 14.69
N PHE A 214 3.71 -8.14 15.55
CA PHE A 214 2.94 -6.93 15.82
C PHE A 214 3.83 -5.84 16.42
N THR A 215 4.66 -6.19 17.38
CA THR A 215 5.60 -5.25 18.04
C THR A 215 6.72 -4.80 17.07
N LEU A 216 7.22 -5.68 16.19
CA LEU A 216 8.16 -5.32 15.12
C LEU A 216 7.56 -4.27 14.16
N VAL A 217 6.27 -4.34 13.86
CA VAL A 217 5.59 -3.33 13.04
C VAL A 217 5.62 -1.95 13.71
N GLU A 218 5.45 -1.88 15.04
CA GLU A 218 5.55 -0.62 15.77
C GLU A 218 6.96 -0.06 15.77
N LEU A 219 7.96 -0.90 16.02
CA LEU A 219 9.36 -0.48 15.93
C LEU A 219 9.68 0.12 14.56
N GLY A 220 9.28 -0.58 13.48
CA GLY A 220 9.43 -0.06 12.12
C GLY A 220 8.73 1.27 11.92
N ARG A 221 7.49 1.41 12.39
CA ARG A 221 6.70 2.64 12.29
C ARG A 221 7.42 3.84 12.93
N ARG A 222 7.97 3.67 14.12
CA ARG A 222 8.71 4.72 14.83
C ARG A 222 10.00 5.13 14.11
N LYS A 223 10.66 4.19 13.47
CA LYS A 223 11.86 4.46 12.63
C LYS A 223 11.49 4.94 11.22
N GLY A 224 10.22 5.28 10.96
CA GLY A 224 9.75 5.79 9.66
C GLY A 224 9.59 4.72 8.58
N SER A 225 9.72 3.43 8.92
CA SER A 225 9.56 2.32 8.00
C SER A 225 8.13 1.76 8.04
N LYS A 226 7.59 1.42 6.88
CA LYS A 226 6.31 0.72 6.76
C LYS A 226 6.58 -0.76 6.56
N ALA A 227 6.09 -1.61 7.48
CA ALA A 227 6.40 -3.04 7.48
C ALA A 227 6.02 -3.78 6.19
N ALA A 228 4.85 -3.52 5.60
CA ALA A 228 4.41 -4.18 4.37
C ALA A 228 5.33 -3.87 3.17
N PRO A 229 5.63 -2.60 2.80
CA PRO A 229 6.60 -2.31 1.76
C PRO A 229 8.01 -2.83 2.07
N ALA A 230 8.44 -2.78 3.33
CA ALA A 230 9.77 -3.26 3.72
C ALA A 230 9.91 -4.77 3.52
N LEU A 231 8.90 -5.54 3.92
CA LEU A 231 8.86 -6.99 3.72
C LEU A 231 8.81 -7.33 2.24
N ASN A 232 7.94 -6.64 1.47
CA ASN A 232 7.87 -6.84 0.02
C ASN A 232 9.25 -6.60 -0.65
N ALA A 233 9.91 -5.49 -0.33
CA ALA A 233 11.24 -5.20 -0.87
C ALA A 233 12.29 -6.26 -0.47
N ALA A 234 12.18 -6.87 0.71
CA ALA A 234 13.04 -7.97 1.12
C ALA A 234 12.76 -9.24 0.31
N THR A 235 11.48 -9.55 0.09
CA THR A 235 11.04 -10.69 -0.72
C THR A 235 11.52 -10.56 -2.17
N GLU A 236 11.33 -9.41 -2.80
CA GLU A 236 11.79 -9.15 -4.16
C GLU A 236 13.31 -9.28 -4.30
N ARG A 237 14.07 -8.76 -3.31
CA ARG A 237 15.53 -8.97 -3.30
C ARG A 237 15.92 -10.43 -3.20
N PHE A 238 15.18 -11.21 -2.40
CA PHE A 238 15.43 -12.64 -2.30
C PHE A 238 15.15 -13.35 -3.63
N LEU A 239 14.00 -13.10 -4.25
CA LEU A 239 13.62 -13.69 -5.53
C LEU A 239 14.64 -13.35 -6.62
N THR A 240 14.99 -12.07 -6.77
CA THR A 240 15.98 -11.63 -7.76
C THR A 240 17.33 -12.33 -7.57
N ARG A 241 17.78 -12.50 -6.32
CA ARG A 241 19.03 -13.21 -6.03
C ARG A 241 18.94 -14.70 -6.36
N PHE A 242 17.82 -15.30 -6.03
CA PHE A 242 17.58 -16.71 -6.29
C PHE A 242 17.58 -17.02 -7.79
N GLU A 243 16.89 -16.19 -8.59
CA GLU A 243 16.89 -16.27 -10.05
C GLU A 243 18.32 -16.15 -10.64
N ARG A 244 19.13 -15.25 -10.07
CA ARG A 244 20.55 -15.11 -10.47
C ARG A 244 21.40 -16.32 -10.10
N MET A 245 21.16 -16.93 -8.94
CA MET A 245 21.82 -18.19 -8.55
C MET A 245 21.48 -19.31 -9.55
N GLU A 246 20.24 -19.46 -9.92
CA GLU A 246 19.82 -20.44 -10.92
C GLU A 246 20.43 -20.15 -12.29
N ALA A 247 20.53 -18.88 -12.68
CA ALA A 247 21.21 -18.48 -13.91
C ALA A 247 22.71 -18.84 -13.88
N LEU A 248 23.43 -18.55 -12.80
CA LEU A 248 24.84 -18.92 -12.62
C LEU A 248 25.03 -20.45 -12.65
N ALA A 249 24.14 -21.21 -12.02
CA ALA A 249 24.21 -22.66 -12.06
C ALA A 249 24.05 -23.19 -13.51
N ARG A 250 23.09 -22.64 -14.26
CA ARG A 250 22.89 -22.98 -15.69
C ARG A 250 24.15 -22.64 -16.54
N GLU A 251 24.75 -21.48 -16.34
CA GLU A 251 25.97 -21.07 -17.05
C GLU A 251 27.13 -22.04 -16.77
N ARG A 252 27.19 -22.58 -15.57
CA ARG A 252 28.23 -23.54 -15.11
C ARG A 252 27.88 -25.00 -15.41
N ASN A 253 26.76 -25.27 -16.07
CA ASN A 253 26.23 -26.60 -16.32
C ASN A 253 26.05 -27.44 -15.03
N LEU A 254 25.65 -26.78 -13.94
CA LEU A 254 25.34 -27.42 -12.67
C LEU A 254 23.82 -27.69 -12.58
N ASP A 255 23.45 -28.85 -12.04
CA ASP A 255 22.07 -29.12 -11.69
C ASP A 255 21.76 -28.48 -10.34
N PHE A 256 21.12 -27.31 -10.38
CA PHE A 256 20.83 -26.50 -9.19
C PHE A 256 20.07 -27.26 -8.10
N VAL A 257 19.16 -28.17 -8.48
CA VAL A 257 18.34 -28.92 -7.53
C VAL A 257 19.21 -29.90 -6.73
N SER A 258 20.19 -30.53 -7.38
CA SER A 258 21.07 -31.53 -6.78
C SER A 258 22.27 -30.97 -6.01
N LEU A 259 22.51 -29.64 -6.10
CA LEU A 259 23.58 -28.99 -5.34
C LEU A 259 23.40 -29.15 -3.83
N SER A 260 24.49 -29.28 -3.11
CA SER A 260 24.51 -29.20 -1.66
C SER A 260 24.08 -27.80 -1.17
N LEU A 261 23.73 -27.69 0.12
CA LEU A 261 23.43 -26.40 0.72
C LEU A 261 24.65 -25.46 0.65
N ASP A 262 25.84 -25.99 0.93
CA ASP A 262 27.10 -25.22 0.92
C ASP A 262 27.37 -24.65 -0.49
N ASP A 263 27.20 -25.45 -1.56
CA ASP A 263 27.35 -24.99 -2.93
C ASP A 263 26.33 -23.90 -3.31
N LYS A 264 25.08 -24.02 -2.80
CA LYS A 264 24.04 -23.01 -2.97
C LYS A 264 24.37 -21.72 -2.22
N ASP A 265 24.91 -21.83 -1.00
CA ASP A 265 25.37 -20.68 -0.21
C ASP A 265 26.55 -19.96 -0.88
N ASP A 266 27.44 -20.69 -1.51
CA ASP A 266 28.54 -20.10 -2.31
C ASP A 266 27.98 -19.28 -3.49
N LEU A 267 27.02 -19.82 -4.25
CA LEU A 267 26.33 -19.08 -5.31
C LEU A 267 25.60 -17.86 -4.78
N TRP A 268 24.91 -17.97 -3.66
CA TRP A 268 24.23 -16.87 -2.99
C TRP A 268 25.17 -15.73 -2.61
N ASN A 269 26.31 -16.10 -2.01
CA ASN A 269 27.32 -15.13 -1.58
C ASN A 269 27.96 -14.42 -2.80
N GLU A 270 28.18 -15.14 -3.90
CA GLU A 270 28.68 -14.57 -5.15
C GLU A 270 27.69 -13.54 -5.73
N VAL A 271 26.40 -13.88 -5.80
CA VAL A 271 25.34 -12.96 -6.26
C VAL A 271 25.28 -11.71 -5.36
N LYS A 272 25.35 -11.88 -4.04
CA LYS A 272 25.38 -10.76 -3.10
C LYS A 272 26.61 -9.87 -3.26
N ALA A 273 27.77 -10.47 -3.54
CA ALA A 273 29.01 -9.71 -3.74
C ALA A 273 28.94 -8.85 -5.02
N ALA A 274 28.32 -9.38 -6.08
CA ALA A 274 28.14 -8.66 -7.33
C ALA A 274 27.18 -7.45 -7.24
N GLU A 275 26.29 -7.41 -6.23
CA GLU A 275 25.37 -6.30 -6.00
C GLU A 275 26.00 -5.12 -5.25
N LYS A 276 27.11 -5.31 -4.55
CA LYS A 276 27.81 -4.20 -3.89
C LYS A 276 28.45 -3.33 -4.94
N PRO A 277 28.10 -2.03 -5.06
CA PRO A 277 28.86 -1.13 -5.93
C PRO A 277 30.32 -1.16 -5.45
N GLY A 278 31.22 -1.39 -6.39
CA GLY A 278 32.66 -1.43 -6.11
C GLY A 278 33.05 -0.17 -5.33
N THR A 279 33.57 -0.36 -4.13
CA THR A 279 34.38 0.65 -3.47
C THR A 279 35.59 0.85 -4.38
N GLU A 280 35.54 1.84 -5.27
CA GLU A 280 36.76 2.35 -5.91
C GLU A 280 37.72 2.70 -4.78
N LYS A 281 38.74 1.87 -4.62
CA LYS A 281 39.92 2.27 -3.88
C LYS A 281 40.56 3.42 -4.68
N THR A 282 40.32 4.65 -4.25
CA THR A 282 41.22 5.74 -4.54
C THR A 282 42.53 5.40 -3.83
N GLU A 283 43.47 4.81 -4.58
CA GLU A 283 44.89 4.84 -4.23
C GLU A 283 45.38 6.26 -4.54
N ASP A 284 45.70 7.00 -3.51
CA ASP A 284 46.63 8.12 -3.51
C ASP A 284 47.96 7.71 -2.88
#